data_83318aaefd9959ff7832721354cba574
#
_entry.id   83318aaefd9959ff7832721354cba574
#
_cell.length_a   1.000
_cell.length_b   1.000
_cell.length_c   1.000
_cell.angle_alpha   90.00
_cell.angle_beta   90.00
_cell.angle_gamma   90.00
#
_symmetry.space_group_name_H-M   'P 1'
#
loop_
_entity.id
_entity.type
_entity.pdbx_description
1 polymer ?
#
loop_
_entity_poly.entity_id
_entity_poly.type
_entity_poly.pdbx_seq_one_letter_code
_entity_poly.pdbx_strand_id
1 'polypeptide(L)'
;EDLKKVEVYISQNENPSLQELNGIIGKIEESNTPITRAAAAYDYSKYLPVSEGQLNSKEKQIFNQNPAAGLIVLAQADYANKSEKGVFGSNSWGTNGDAYRHALWNAMGAKGVGDSYMAAFATAHETGSAGYNPNSIDTQMDLKNNAKGRELLKSMKFPSRPPNGMTIPYIIRNEIAKAVANGKMVRFVSGGKQYSYLMPTNSSSKN
;
A
#
# COMPACT_ATOMS: atom_id res chain seq x y z
N GLU A 1 8.10 -18.27 -16.14
CA GLU A 1 6.81 -19.01 -16.08
C GLU A 1 6.24 -19.02 -14.66
N ASP A 2 7.04 -19.23 -13.66
CA ASP A 2 6.61 -19.45 -12.28
C ASP A 2 6.18 -18.16 -11.57
N LEU A 3 6.85 -17.03 -11.82
CA LEU A 3 6.41 -15.74 -11.32
C LEU A 3 5.07 -15.30 -11.93
N LYS A 4 4.73 -15.75 -13.14
CA LYS A 4 3.40 -15.54 -13.72
C LYS A 4 2.31 -16.20 -12.90
N LYS A 5 2.57 -17.34 -12.25
CA LYS A 5 1.61 -18.00 -11.36
C LYS A 5 1.32 -17.16 -10.12
N VAL A 6 2.36 -16.57 -9.53
CA VAL A 6 2.22 -15.64 -8.41
C VAL A 6 1.47 -14.38 -8.84
N GLU A 7 1.79 -13.85 -10.00
CA GLU A 7 1.11 -12.69 -10.58
C GLU A 7 -0.37 -12.95 -10.85
N VAL A 8 -0.69 -14.09 -11.47
CA VAL A 8 -2.08 -14.50 -11.73
C VAL A 8 -2.84 -14.65 -10.41
N TYR A 9 -2.23 -15.28 -9.39
CA TYR A 9 -2.83 -15.40 -8.08
C TYR A 9 -3.14 -14.02 -7.46
N ILE A 10 -2.17 -13.10 -7.48
CA ILE A 10 -2.37 -11.75 -6.94
C ILE A 10 -3.46 -10.99 -7.71
N SER A 11 -3.47 -11.10 -9.04
CA SER A 11 -4.46 -10.41 -9.87
C SER A 11 -5.90 -10.92 -9.69
N GLN A 12 -6.05 -12.17 -9.26
CA GLN A 12 -7.34 -12.82 -9.02
C GLN A 12 -7.83 -12.70 -7.58
N ASN A 13 -6.98 -12.26 -6.65
CA ASN A 13 -7.29 -12.18 -5.23
C ASN A 13 -7.10 -10.75 -4.72
N GLU A 14 -8.18 -10.12 -4.30
CA GLU A 14 -8.15 -8.76 -3.72
C GLU A 14 -7.38 -8.69 -2.38
N ASN A 15 -7.19 -9.81 -1.72
CA ASN A 15 -6.49 -9.91 -0.44
C ASN A 15 -5.65 -11.20 -0.39
N PRO A 16 -4.54 -11.28 -1.15
CA PRO A 16 -3.69 -12.45 -1.18
C PRO A 16 -3.11 -12.74 0.22
N SER A 17 -3.12 -14.00 0.64
CA SER A 17 -2.51 -14.40 1.90
C SER A 17 -1.04 -14.76 1.72
N LEU A 18 -0.22 -14.41 2.70
CA LEU A 18 1.19 -14.76 2.71
C LEU A 18 1.39 -16.29 2.72
N GLN A 19 0.49 -17.04 3.39
CA GLN A 19 0.57 -18.49 3.46
C GLN A 19 0.33 -19.14 2.08
N GLU A 20 -0.66 -18.67 1.32
CA GLU A 20 -0.95 -19.19 -0.01
C GLU A 20 0.15 -18.84 -1.01
N LEU A 21 0.65 -17.59 -0.96
CA LEU A 21 1.79 -17.17 -1.79
C LEU A 21 3.06 -17.95 -1.45
N ASN A 22 3.37 -18.17 -0.19
CA ASN A 22 4.50 -19.00 0.22
C ASN A 22 4.33 -20.46 -0.25
N GLY A 23 3.10 -20.98 -0.27
CA GLY A 23 2.81 -22.30 -0.84
C GLY A 23 3.07 -22.38 -2.34
N ILE A 24 2.76 -21.33 -3.10
CA ILE A 24 3.08 -21.23 -4.54
C ILE A 24 4.58 -21.12 -4.74
N ILE A 25 5.25 -20.27 -3.97
CA ILE A 25 6.69 -20.03 -4.05
C ILE A 25 7.49 -21.28 -3.65
N GLY A 26 7.08 -21.98 -2.59
CA GLY A 26 7.71 -23.24 -2.18
C GLY A 26 7.70 -24.29 -3.28
N LYS A 27 6.59 -24.43 -4.00
CA LYS A 27 6.51 -25.33 -5.17
C LYS A 27 7.43 -24.90 -6.32
N ILE A 28 7.67 -23.62 -6.47
CA ILE A 28 8.60 -23.05 -7.44
C ILE A 28 10.03 -23.33 -7.05
N GLU A 29 10.38 -23.18 -5.76
CA GLU A 29 11.72 -23.48 -5.23
C GLU A 29 12.08 -24.96 -5.36
N GLU A 30 11.14 -25.86 -5.11
CA GLU A 30 11.29 -27.31 -5.34
C GLU A 30 11.61 -27.64 -6.80
N SER A 31 11.24 -26.76 -7.75
CA SER A 31 11.57 -26.92 -9.19
C SER A 31 12.95 -26.39 -9.57
N ASN A 32 13.82 -26.05 -8.61
CA ASN A 32 15.17 -25.49 -8.78
C ASN A 32 15.26 -24.17 -9.58
N THR A 33 14.19 -23.38 -9.61
CA THR A 33 14.22 -22.04 -10.20
C THR A 33 14.51 -20.99 -9.11
N PRO A 34 15.69 -20.36 -9.04
CA PRO A 34 16.01 -19.40 -8.00
C PRO A 34 15.09 -18.17 -8.08
N ILE A 35 14.16 -18.02 -7.16
CA ILE A 35 13.21 -16.89 -7.11
C ILE A 35 13.93 -15.55 -7.03
N THR A 36 15.05 -15.48 -6.28
CA THR A 36 15.87 -14.28 -6.19
C THR A 36 16.39 -13.78 -7.54
N ARG A 37 16.75 -14.69 -8.47
CA ARG A 37 17.13 -14.32 -9.84
C ARG A 37 15.91 -13.93 -10.67
N ALA A 38 14.80 -14.63 -10.51
CA ALA A 38 13.57 -14.35 -11.22
C ALA A 38 12.94 -13.03 -10.74
N ALA A 39 12.98 -12.73 -9.44
CA ALA A 39 12.51 -11.46 -8.89
C ALA A 39 13.36 -10.27 -9.38
N ALA A 40 14.67 -10.45 -9.57
CA ALA A 40 15.54 -9.40 -10.13
C ALA A 40 15.24 -9.07 -11.59
N ALA A 41 14.65 -10.01 -12.34
CA ALA A 41 14.26 -9.84 -13.74
C ALA A 41 12.76 -9.52 -13.92
N TYR A 42 11.97 -9.57 -12.84
CA TYR A 42 10.54 -9.36 -12.90
C TYR A 42 10.22 -7.86 -13.02
N ASP A 43 9.37 -7.52 -13.97
CA ASP A 43 8.86 -6.17 -14.14
C ASP A 43 7.65 -5.96 -13.19
N TYR A 44 7.88 -5.29 -12.07
CA TYR A 44 6.82 -4.90 -11.13
C TYR A 44 6.29 -3.49 -11.38
N SER A 45 6.71 -2.85 -12.47
CA SER A 45 6.29 -1.47 -12.80
C SER A 45 4.78 -1.31 -12.85
N LYS A 46 4.07 -2.38 -13.23
CA LYS A 46 2.60 -2.41 -13.25
C LYS A 46 1.92 -2.27 -11.87
N TYR A 47 2.64 -2.52 -10.78
CA TYR A 47 2.13 -2.36 -9.41
C TYR A 47 2.53 -1.03 -8.78
N LEU A 48 3.42 -0.29 -9.44
CA LEU A 48 3.89 1.00 -8.95
C LEU A 48 3.03 2.14 -9.51
N PRO A 49 2.89 3.25 -8.80
CA PRO A 49 2.37 4.48 -9.38
C PRO A 49 3.14 4.82 -10.65
N VAL A 50 2.45 5.35 -11.67
CA VAL A 50 3.05 5.68 -12.98
C VAL A 50 4.27 6.59 -12.86
N SER A 51 4.33 7.42 -11.81
CA SER A 51 5.44 8.34 -11.53
C SER A 51 6.72 7.66 -11.01
N GLU A 52 6.63 6.45 -10.48
CA GLU A 52 7.75 5.81 -9.78
C GLU A 52 8.46 4.72 -10.59
N GLY A 53 7.80 4.14 -11.59
CA GLY A 53 8.33 3.21 -12.61
C GLY A 53 9.06 1.97 -12.11
N GLN A 54 9.89 2.06 -11.07
CA GLN A 54 10.67 0.96 -10.47
C GLN A 54 10.87 1.15 -8.98
N LEU A 55 11.08 0.03 -8.24
CA LEU A 55 11.47 0.07 -6.85
C LEU A 55 12.80 0.83 -6.66
N ASN A 56 12.87 1.69 -5.65
CA ASN A 56 14.12 2.28 -5.22
C ASN A 56 15.07 1.23 -4.58
N SER A 57 16.32 1.62 -4.32
CA SER A 57 17.32 0.68 -3.80
C SER A 57 16.97 0.07 -2.44
N LYS A 58 16.32 0.84 -1.55
CA LYS A 58 15.89 0.36 -0.24
C LYS A 58 14.70 -0.59 -0.32
N GLU A 59 13.73 -0.27 -1.19
CA GLU A 59 12.60 -1.17 -1.47
C GLU A 59 13.08 -2.50 -2.06
N LYS A 60 14.00 -2.44 -3.03
CA LYS A 60 14.61 -3.65 -3.63
C LYS A 60 15.29 -4.52 -2.59
N GLN A 61 15.99 -3.93 -1.63
CA GLN A 61 16.63 -4.68 -0.55
C GLN A 61 15.61 -5.43 0.30
N ILE A 62 14.51 -4.80 0.69
CA ILE A 62 13.44 -5.42 1.47
C ILE A 62 12.68 -6.45 0.65
N PHE A 63 12.37 -6.13 -0.62
CA PHE A 63 11.72 -7.04 -1.54
C PHE A 63 12.53 -8.34 -1.71
N ASN A 64 13.85 -8.24 -1.89
CA ASN A 64 14.72 -9.41 -2.09
C ASN A 64 14.86 -10.30 -0.83
N GLN A 65 14.58 -9.75 0.35
CA GLN A 65 14.55 -10.56 1.59
C GLN A 65 13.30 -11.45 1.66
N ASN A 66 12.18 -11.00 1.09
CA ASN A 66 10.94 -11.77 1.01
C ASN A 66 10.11 -11.34 -0.21
N PRO A 67 10.39 -11.90 -1.40
CA PRO A 67 9.71 -11.52 -2.64
C PRO A 67 8.19 -11.74 -2.60
N ALA A 68 7.72 -12.79 -1.90
CA ALA A 68 6.29 -13.04 -1.75
C ALA A 68 5.59 -11.90 -1.00
N ALA A 69 6.15 -11.48 0.13
CA ALA A 69 5.64 -10.33 0.88
C ALA A 69 5.73 -9.04 0.04
N GLY A 70 6.82 -8.84 -0.68
CA GLY A 70 7.00 -7.71 -1.59
C GLY A 70 5.91 -7.63 -2.65
N LEU A 71 5.58 -8.73 -3.30
CA LEU A 71 4.51 -8.79 -4.31
C LEU A 71 3.14 -8.47 -3.71
N ILE A 72 2.84 -8.93 -2.48
CA ILE A 72 1.60 -8.55 -1.79
C ILE A 72 1.56 -7.03 -1.57
N VAL A 73 2.64 -6.45 -1.05
CA VAL A 73 2.70 -5.00 -0.80
C VAL A 73 2.49 -4.20 -2.07
N LEU A 74 3.08 -4.62 -3.21
CA LEU A 74 2.91 -3.95 -4.50
C LEU A 74 1.48 -4.10 -5.04
N ALA A 75 0.86 -5.27 -4.90
CA ALA A 75 -0.53 -5.47 -5.28
C ALA A 75 -1.48 -4.57 -4.45
N GLN A 76 -1.19 -4.38 -3.16
CA GLN A 76 -1.98 -3.47 -2.33
C GLN A 76 -1.74 -1.99 -2.65
N ALA A 77 -0.56 -1.62 -3.18
CA ALA A 77 -0.33 -0.27 -3.69
C ALA A 77 -1.22 0.02 -4.92
N ASP A 78 -1.31 -0.91 -5.87
CA ASP A 78 -2.21 -0.79 -7.02
C ASP A 78 -3.68 -0.70 -6.59
N TYR A 79 -4.09 -1.55 -5.64
CA TYR A 79 -5.43 -1.50 -5.07
C TYR A 79 -5.74 -0.14 -4.41
N ALA A 80 -4.81 0.41 -3.63
CA ALA A 80 -4.99 1.70 -2.97
C ALA A 80 -5.10 2.85 -3.99
N ASN A 81 -4.29 2.85 -5.06
CA ASN A 81 -4.36 3.80 -6.16
C ASN A 81 -5.72 3.76 -6.88
N LYS A 82 -6.21 2.56 -7.21
CA LYS A 82 -7.52 2.38 -7.84
C LYS A 82 -8.66 2.83 -6.92
N SER A 83 -8.56 2.52 -5.62
CA SER A 83 -9.54 2.94 -4.63
C SER A 83 -9.56 4.46 -4.43
N GLU A 84 -8.40 5.13 -4.42
CA GLU A 84 -8.34 6.59 -4.36
C GLU A 84 -9.09 7.22 -5.54
N LYS A 85 -8.80 6.78 -6.76
CA LYS A 85 -9.49 7.26 -7.96
C LYS A 85 -11.01 7.05 -7.88
N GLY A 86 -11.46 5.91 -7.36
CA GLY A 86 -12.88 5.62 -7.20
C GLY A 86 -13.58 6.47 -6.14
N VAL A 87 -12.88 6.89 -5.08
CA VAL A 87 -13.45 7.67 -3.96
C VAL A 87 -13.30 9.18 -4.18
N PHE A 88 -12.14 9.63 -4.67
CA PHE A 88 -11.77 11.04 -4.76
C PHE A 88 -11.68 11.55 -6.20
N GLY A 89 -11.82 10.69 -7.20
CA GLY A 89 -11.87 11.04 -8.63
C GLY A 89 -10.52 11.27 -9.30
N SER A 90 -9.44 11.45 -8.53
CA SER A 90 -8.09 11.65 -9.08
C SER A 90 -7.03 11.37 -8.02
N ASN A 91 -5.81 11.11 -8.47
CA ASN A 91 -4.64 11.12 -7.58
C ASN A 91 -4.29 12.58 -7.28
N SER A 92 -4.41 12.97 -6.03
CA SER A 92 -4.25 14.37 -5.62
C SER A 92 -3.20 14.49 -4.53
N TRP A 93 -2.01 14.88 -4.91
CA TRP A 93 -0.89 15.11 -4.01
C TRP A 93 -1.23 16.06 -2.85
N GLY A 94 -0.91 15.65 -1.64
CA GLY A 94 -1.05 16.45 -0.43
C GLY A 94 -2.49 16.60 0.11
N THR A 95 -3.47 15.90 -0.48
CA THR A 95 -4.90 16.07 -0.19
C THR A 95 -5.48 14.94 0.67
N ASN A 96 -6.81 14.95 0.87
CA ASN A 96 -7.55 13.84 1.49
C ASN A 96 -7.39 12.52 0.73
N GLY A 97 -7.35 12.57 -0.60
CA GLY A 97 -7.17 11.39 -1.45
C GLY A 97 -5.80 10.76 -1.25
N ASP A 98 -4.76 11.57 -1.23
CA ASP A 98 -3.41 11.14 -0.97
C ASP A 98 -3.26 10.52 0.43
N ALA A 99 -3.79 11.19 1.46
CA ALA A 99 -3.83 10.66 2.82
C ALA A 99 -4.55 9.31 2.91
N TYR A 100 -5.66 9.17 2.18
CA TYR A 100 -6.41 7.93 2.06
C TYR A 100 -5.57 6.82 1.41
N ARG A 101 -4.91 7.12 0.29
CA ARG A 101 -4.10 6.16 -0.46
C ARG A 101 -2.97 5.58 0.39
N HIS A 102 -2.20 6.43 1.05
CA HIS A 102 -1.11 6.03 1.93
C HIS A 102 -1.60 5.16 3.10
N ALA A 103 -2.68 5.58 3.76
CA ALA A 103 -3.24 4.83 4.88
C ALA A 103 -3.85 3.49 4.44
N LEU A 104 -4.57 3.46 3.31
CA LEU A 104 -5.16 2.23 2.78
C LEU A 104 -4.08 1.23 2.35
N TRP A 105 -3.08 1.67 1.59
CA TRP A 105 -1.95 0.82 1.21
C TRP A 105 -1.31 0.16 2.43
N ASN A 106 -1.02 0.96 3.46
CA ASN A 106 -0.38 0.47 4.68
C ASN A 106 -1.28 -0.47 5.50
N ALA A 107 -2.58 -0.19 5.60
CA ALA A 107 -3.53 -1.08 6.27
C ALA A 107 -3.66 -2.42 5.54
N MET A 108 -3.85 -2.38 4.22
CA MET A 108 -4.01 -3.57 3.39
C MET A 108 -2.71 -4.40 3.34
N GLY A 109 -1.56 -3.75 3.16
CA GLY A 109 -0.27 -4.41 3.17
C GLY A 109 0.02 -5.07 4.53
N ALA A 110 -0.18 -4.36 5.64
CA ALA A 110 0.01 -4.93 6.98
C ALA A 110 -0.95 -6.10 7.27
N LYS A 111 -2.16 -6.09 6.71
CA LYS A 111 -3.10 -7.22 6.80
C LYS A 111 -2.55 -8.46 6.09
N GLY A 112 -1.87 -8.29 4.96
CA GLY A 112 -1.31 -9.38 4.15
C GLY A 112 0.05 -9.90 4.65
N VAL A 113 0.97 -9.00 5.02
CA VAL A 113 2.38 -9.36 5.31
C VAL A 113 2.83 -9.09 6.74
N GLY A 114 1.96 -8.53 7.58
CA GLY A 114 2.29 -8.13 8.94
C GLY A 114 2.82 -6.69 9.03
N ASP A 115 2.66 -6.12 10.24
CA ASP A 115 2.96 -4.71 10.51
C ASP A 115 4.44 -4.35 10.28
N SER A 116 5.35 -5.20 10.75
CA SER A 116 6.80 -4.93 10.70
C SER A 116 7.33 -4.87 9.26
N TYR A 117 6.96 -5.84 8.41
CA TYR A 117 7.39 -5.84 7.02
C TYR A 117 6.81 -4.66 6.25
N MET A 118 5.49 -4.41 6.43
CA MET A 118 4.83 -3.27 5.79
C MET A 118 5.43 -1.94 6.23
N ALA A 119 5.73 -1.77 7.52
CA ALA A 119 6.36 -0.55 8.04
C ALA A 119 7.76 -0.32 7.42
N ALA A 120 8.57 -1.38 7.32
CA ALA A 120 9.89 -1.30 6.70
C ALA A 120 9.79 -0.92 5.21
N PHE A 121 8.89 -1.58 4.47
CA PHE A 121 8.70 -1.33 3.04
C PHE A 121 8.18 0.09 2.78
N ALA A 122 7.16 0.54 3.51
CA ALA A 122 6.63 1.90 3.38
C ALA A 122 7.66 2.97 3.76
N THR A 123 8.46 2.74 4.80
CA THR A 123 9.56 3.65 5.15
C THR A 123 10.64 3.69 4.07
N ALA A 124 10.97 2.55 3.46
CA ALA A 124 11.90 2.48 2.34
C ALA A 124 11.39 3.24 1.11
N HIS A 125 10.08 3.19 0.86
CA HIS A 125 9.41 3.94 -0.19
C HIS A 125 9.66 5.44 -0.02
N GLU A 126 9.30 6.00 1.13
CA GLU A 126 9.43 7.44 1.41
C GLU A 126 10.90 7.89 1.46
N THR A 127 11.77 7.08 2.09
CA THR A 127 13.16 7.49 2.37
C THR A 127 14.17 7.08 1.30
N GLY A 128 13.76 6.29 0.33
CA GLY A 128 14.63 5.78 -0.74
C GLY A 128 14.58 6.58 -2.03
N SER A 129 13.68 7.55 -2.14
CA SER A 129 13.51 8.37 -3.32
C SER A 129 14.68 9.34 -3.51
N ALA A 130 15.06 9.62 -4.77
CA ALA A 130 16.02 10.66 -5.09
C ALA A 130 15.46 12.02 -4.62
N GLY A 131 16.25 12.74 -3.82
CA GLY A 131 15.80 14.03 -3.26
C GLY A 131 15.03 13.91 -1.94
N TYR A 132 15.02 12.74 -1.30
CA TYR A 132 14.44 12.58 0.02
C TYR A 132 14.88 13.69 0.99
N ASN A 133 13.89 14.33 1.61
CA ASN A 133 14.09 15.34 2.64
C ASN A 133 13.15 15.02 3.83
N PRO A 134 13.70 14.63 5.00
CA PRO A 134 12.89 14.29 6.17
C PRO A 134 12.07 15.47 6.71
N ASN A 135 12.47 16.70 6.36
CA ASN A 135 11.79 17.93 6.78
C ASN A 135 10.74 18.40 5.77
N SER A 136 10.62 17.76 4.62
CA SER A 136 9.57 18.12 3.67
C SER A 136 8.20 17.78 4.26
N ILE A 137 7.23 18.65 4.01
CA ILE A 137 5.87 18.48 4.50
C ILE A 137 5.22 17.23 3.90
N ASP A 138 5.57 16.92 2.67
CA ASP A 138 5.15 15.74 1.91
C ASP A 138 5.60 14.45 2.62
N THR A 139 6.92 14.29 2.80
CA THR A 139 7.47 13.13 3.53
C THR A 139 6.84 12.96 4.93
N GLN A 140 6.65 14.08 5.66
CA GLN A 140 6.03 14.03 6.98
C GLN A 140 4.57 13.61 6.93
N MET A 141 3.84 14.06 5.93
CA MET A 141 2.46 13.65 5.68
C MET A 141 2.37 12.15 5.41
N ASP A 142 3.17 11.66 4.47
CA ASP A 142 3.14 10.27 4.01
C ASP A 142 3.52 9.30 5.12
N LEU A 143 4.61 9.56 5.83
CA LEU A 143 5.02 8.74 6.98
C LEU A 143 3.95 8.70 8.09
N LYS A 144 3.28 9.83 8.37
CA LYS A 144 2.19 9.88 9.37
C LYS A 144 0.96 9.08 8.92
N ASN A 145 0.55 9.23 7.67
CA ASN A 145 -0.61 8.52 7.13
C ASN A 145 -0.33 7.01 6.96
N ASN A 146 0.88 6.64 6.56
CA ASN A 146 1.36 5.26 6.54
C ASN A 146 1.25 4.59 7.92
N ALA A 147 1.77 5.25 8.95
CA ALA A 147 1.68 4.77 10.33
C ALA A 147 0.23 4.69 10.83
N LYS A 148 -0.59 5.71 10.51
CA LYS A 148 -1.99 5.77 10.92
C LYS A 148 -2.83 4.66 10.28
N GLY A 149 -2.58 4.31 9.03
CA GLY A 149 -3.24 3.18 8.36
C GLY A 149 -3.00 1.86 9.11
N ARG A 150 -1.76 1.58 9.50
CA ARG A 150 -1.40 0.39 10.28
C ARG A 150 -1.98 0.41 11.70
N GLU A 151 -2.00 1.58 12.35
CA GLU A 151 -2.64 1.75 13.66
C GLU A 151 -4.12 1.43 13.62
N LEU A 152 -4.83 1.98 12.63
CA LEU A 152 -6.27 1.75 12.47
C LEU A 152 -6.57 0.28 12.21
N LEU A 153 -5.78 -0.41 11.39
CA LEU A 153 -5.94 -1.84 11.16
C LEU A 153 -5.94 -2.63 12.47
N LYS A 154 -5.04 -2.32 13.40
CA LYS A 154 -4.95 -3.00 14.72
C LYS A 154 -6.22 -2.85 15.55
N SER A 155 -6.97 -1.78 15.37
CA SER A 155 -8.22 -1.52 16.08
C SER A 155 -9.45 -2.07 15.37
N MET A 156 -9.34 -2.49 14.09
CA MET A 156 -10.46 -3.01 13.32
C MET A 156 -10.87 -4.39 13.82
N LYS A 157 -12.18 -4.59 13.93
CA LYS A 157 -12.79 -5.90 14.22
C LYS A 157 -13.31 -6.49 12.93
N PHE A 158 -12.82 -7.69 12.60
CA PHE A 158 -13.28 -8.41 11.42
C PHE A 158 -14.28 -9.49 11.85
N PRO A 159 -15.49 -9.53 11.29
CA PRO A 159 -16.43 -10.60 11.58
C PRO A 159 -15.90 -11.92 11.01
N SER A 160 -16.12 -13.01 11.73
CA SER A 160 -15.74 -14.37 11.27
C SER A 160 -16.46 -14.78 9.98
N ARG A 161 -17.64 -14.21 9.74
CA ARG A 161 -18.37 -14.27 8.47
C ARG A 161 -18.84 -12.86 8.11
N PRO A 162 -18.20 -12.21 7.14
CA PRO A 162 -18.67 -10.91 6.67
C PRO A 162 -20.12 -11.03 6.16
N PRO A 163 -20.97 -10.03 6.38
CA PRO A 163 -22.31 -9.97 5.77
C PRO A 163 -22.24 -10.15 4.25
N ASN A 164 -23.32 -10.64 3.65
CA ASN A 164 -23.40 -10.90 2.22
C ASN A 164 -22.86 -9.71 1.39
N GLY A 165 -21.92 -9.99 0.50
CA GLY A 165 -21.30 -9.01 -0.38
C GLY A 165 -20.18 -8.15 0.26
N MET A 166 -19.86 -8.32 1.54
CA MET A 166 -18.73 -7.64 2.18
C MET A 166 -17.48 -8.54 2.13
N THR A 167 -16.37 -7.95 1.69
CA THR A 167 -15.04 -8.57 1.75
C THR A 167 -14.19 -7.88 2.81
N ILE A 168 -13.12 -8.51 3.29
CA ILE A 168 -12.18 -7.87 4.22
C ILE A 168 -11.59 -6.58 3.62
N PRO A 169 -11.14 -6.55 2.35
CA PRO A 169 -10.73 -5.32 1.68
C PRO A 169 -11.79 -4.22 1.70
N TYR A 170 -13.04 -4.56 1.45
CA TYR A 170 -14.15 -3.61 1.50
C TYR A 170 -14.30 -2.98 2.91
N ILE A 171 -14.20 -3.80 3.97
CA ILE A 171 -14.28 -3.32 5.35
C ILE A 171 -13.12 -2.36 5.64
N ILE A 172 -11.88 -2.76 5.33
CA ILE A 172 -10.69 -1.92 5.55
C ILE A 172 -10.83 -0.61 4.79
N ARG A 173 -11.16 -0.67 3.50
CA ARG A 173 -11.35 0.51 2.66
C ARG A 173 -12.36 1.52 3.27
N ASN A 174 -13.49 1.03 3.73
CA ASN A 174 -14.53 1.88 4.30
C ASN A 174 -14.12 2.48 5.65
N GLU A 175 -13.45 1.73 6.51
CA GLU A 175 -12.96 2.25 7.78
C GLU A 175 -11.87 3.32 7.59
N ILE A 176 -10.97 3.14 6.61
CA ILE A 176 -9.98 4.16 6.23
C ILE A 176 -10.68 5.42 5.67
N ALA A 177 -11.68 5.26 4.78
CA ALA A 177 -12.44 6.39 4.25
C ALA A 177 -13.16 7.18 5.35
N LYS A 178 -13.79 6.48 6.31
CA LYS A 178 -14.40 7.10 7.50
C LYS A 178 -13.37 7.84 8.34
N ALA A 179 -12.19 7.27 8.53
CA ALA A 179 -11.12 7.89 9.29
C ALA A 179 -10.63 9.19 8.63
N VAL A 180 -10.47 9.21 7.30
CA VAL A 180 -10.18 10.43 6.54
C VAL A 180 -11.28 11.48 6.74
N ALA A 181 -12.54 11.11 6.55
CA ALA A 181 -13.69 12.02 6.71
C ALA A 181 -13.78 12.62 8.12
N ASN A 182 -13.36 11.88 9.14
CA ASN A 182 -13.36 12.28 10.53
C ASN A 182 -12.06 12.96 11.02
N GLY A 183 -11.18 13.39 10.10
CA GLY A 183 -9.96 14.13 10.45
C GLY A 183 -8.89 13.31 11.16
N LYS A 184 -8.88 11.99 11.00
CA LYS A 184 -7.93 11.09 11.65
C LYS A 184 -6.56 11.02 10.95
N MET A 185 -6.46 11.54 9.72
CA MET A 185 -5.26 11.62 8.90
C MET A 185 -4.81 13.08 8.79
N VAL A 186 -3.69 13.28 8.11
CA VAL A 186 -3.15 14.62 7.86
C VAL A 186 -2.98 14.88 6.35
N ARG A 187 -3.08 16.16 5.99
CA ARG A 187 -2.90 16.69 4.62
C ARG A 187 -2.28 18.08 4.69
N PHE A 188 -1.82 18.62 3.57
CA PHE A 188 -1.32 19.99 3.47
C PHE A 188 -1.87 20.76 2.27
N VAL A 189 -2.73 20.15 1.47
CA VAL A 189 -3.49 20.82 0.39
C VAL A 189 -4.98 20.81 0.71
N SER A 190 -5.63 21.95 0.52
CA SER A 190 -7.07 22.10 0.72
C SER A 190 -7.62 23.19 -0.19
N GLY A 191 -8.70 22.90 -0.92
CA GLY A 191 -9.32 23.84 -1.85
C GLY A 191 -8.35 24.31 -2.94
N GLY A 192 -7.46 23.45 -3.42
CA GLY A 192 -6.43 23.77 -4.41
C GLY A 192 -5.27 24.64 -3.88
N LYS A 193 -5.23 24.94 -2.58
CA LYS A 193 -4.16 25.72 -1.96
C LYS A 193 -3.25 24.85 -1.13
N GLN A 194 -1.94 24.97 -1.33
CA GLN A 194 -0.91 24.33 -0.52
C GLN A 194 -0.60 25.16 0.73
N TYR A 195 -0.42 24.47 1.87
CA TYR A 195 -0.04 25.07 3.15
C TYR A 195 1.35 24.55 3.58
N SER A 196 2.05 25.32 4.39
CA SER A 196 3.36 24.95 4.95
C SER A 196 3.28 24.13 6.24
N TYR A 197 2.09 23.68 6.62
CA TYR A 197 1.83 22.88 7.83
C TYR A 197 0.83 21.78 7.56
N LEU A 198 0.90 20.70 8.33
CA LEU A 198 -0.06 19.62 8.28
C LEU A 198 -1.35 20.00 9.01
N MET A 199 -2.47 19.74 8.37
CA MET A 199 -3.81 19.92 8.92
C MET A 199 -4.59 18.60 8.89
N PRO A 200 -5.61 18.42 9.73
CA PRO A 200 -6.48 17.24 9.66
C PRO A 200 -7.16 17.12 8.29
N THR A 201 -7.38 15.88 7.85
CA THR A 201 -8.28 15.58 6.75
C THR A 201 -9.72 15.94 7.10
N ASN A 202 -10.65 15.86 6.17
CA ASN A 202 -12.07 16.13 6.39
C ASN A 202 -12.96 15.33 5.43
N SER A 203 -14.28 15.56 5.52
CA SER A 203 -15.28 14.88 4.69
C SER A 203 -15.37 15.37 3.24
N SER A 204 -14.55 16.36 2.83
CA SER A 204 -14.57 16.85 1.46
C SER A 204 -14.03 15.80 0.49
N SER A 205 -14.84 15.40 -0.48
CA SER A 205 -14.40 14.59 -1.63
C SER A 205 -13.77 15.44 -2.74
N LYS A 206 -13.89 16.77 -2.65
CA LYS A 206 -13.26 17.73 -3.56
C LYS A 206 -12.05 18.34 -2.86
N ASN A 207 -10.92 18.20 -3.49
CA ASN A 207 -9.64 18.78 -3.06
C ASN A 207 -9.55 20.27 -3.42
#